data_53254addb0bd352294b951cd0b49b43a
#
_entry.id   53254addb0bd352294b951cd0b49b43a
#
_cell.length_a   1.000
_cell.length_b   1.000
_cell.length_c   1.000
_cell.angle_alpha   90.00
_cell.angle_beta   90.00
_cell.angle_gamma   90.00
#
_symmetry.space_group_name_H-M   'P 1'
#
loop_
_entity.id
_entity.type
_entity.pdbx_description
1 polymer ?
#
loop_
_entity_poly.entity_id
_entity_poly.type
_entity_poly.pdbx_seq_one_letter_code
_entity_poly.pdbx_strand_id
1 'polypeptide(L)'
;MFCVSKEYILTFHVSLIMKSLNKKLNKIRTNSYKSTDFIIADAKDGEMGGGAQAPGPKKGKNSSYKSYTAYLQAMREMVESRLVDVMLMSVYSAEILFHEGCFSKSPVTAAVRLNDTTDIWGLRGSNYNSFPSKNFRTASLRRVKEIADLGLYSITFSNNVEKDVESLQGLNDFQNEVAQNELSYFLEVFNPQIDIGVDVKKLPFYINDCIVRCLAGSVSADRPLFLKVQYNGPEAMEELSNYDPGRLIVGILGSGKGTTRDTFELVKQAEKYGARVALFGRKILLTESPIKTVELMRRVVQKEIGSKEAVEIYHDFLNNEKIQPYLDLEEDLIISDSSLKHGLEY
;
A
#
# COMPACT_ATOMS: atom_id res chain seq x y z
N MET A 1 -42.01 49.53 15.10
CA MET A 1 -41.80 49.14 13.71
C MET A 1 -40.39 48.58 13.64
N PHE A 2 -40.23 47.26 13.89
CA PHE A 2 -38.94 46.60 13.89
C PHE A 2 -38.82 45.82 12.60
N CYS A 3 -37.79 46.17 11.84
CA CYS A 3 -37.43 45.52 10.60
C CYS A 3 -36.58 44.28 10.93
N VAL A 4 -37.11 43.05 10.70
CA VAL A 4 -36.40 41.81 10.86
C VAL A 4 -35.70 41.49 9.53
N SER A 5 -34.41 41.61 9.51
CA SER A 5 -33.58 41.17 8.37
C SER A 5 -33.58 39.64 8.31
N LYS A 6 -34.10 39.11 7.19
CA LYS A 6 -33.96 37.69 6.83
C LYS A 6 -32.50 37.42 6.46
N GLU A 7 -31.76 36.77 7.34
CA GLU A 7 -30.48 36.14 6.99
C GLU A 7 -30.78 34.91 6.10
N TYR A 8 -30.35 34.98 4.87
CA TYR A 8 -30.29 33.80 3.96
C TYR A 8 -29.16 32.88 4.42
N ILE A 9 -29.54 31.83 5.11
CA ILE A 9 -28.62 30.69 5.33
C ILE A 9 -28.44 29.99 3.98
N LEU A 10 -27.32 30.30 3.31
CA LEU A 10 -26.84 29.53 2.17
C LEU A 10 -26.34 28.17 2.69
N THR A 11 -27.22 27.18 2.68
CA THR A 11 -26.83 25.77 2.87
C THR A 11 -26.00 25.34 1.67
N PHE A 12 -24.69 25.42 1.77
CA PHE A 12 -23.80 24.75 0.84
C PHE A 12 -23.98 23.25 1.00
N HIS A 13 -24.77 22.63 0.12
CA HIS A 13 -24.71 21.20 -0.08
C HIS A 13 -23.36 20.88 -0.75
N VAL A 14 -22.32 20.72 0.07
CA VAL A 14 -21.10 20.05 -0.38
C VAL A 14 -21.49 18.59 -0.60
N SER A 15 -21.75 18.22 -1.84
CA SER A 15 -21.90 16.81 -2.21
C SER A 15 -20.60 16.12 -1.83
N LEU A 16 -20.59 15.41 -0.70
CA LEU A 16 -19.45 14.61 -0.28
C LEU A 16 -19.20 13.56 -1.37
N ILE A 17 -18.11 13.72 -2.09
CA ILE A 17 -17.68 12.73 -3.09
C ILE A 17 -17.39 11.44 -2.34
N MET A 18 -18.18 10.40 -2.61
CA MET A 18 -17.96 9.10 -1.99
C MET A 18 -16.61 8.53 -2.47
N LYS A 19 -15.71 8.23 -1.52
CA LYS A 19 -14.39 7.67 -1.79
C LYS A 19 -14.48 6.34 -2.53
N SER A 20 -13.61 6.14 -3.52
CA SER A 20 -13.59 4.92 -4.34
C SER A 20 -13.27 3.67 -3.52
N LEU A 21 -12.39 3.79 -2.52
CA LEU A 21 -12.07 2.73 -1.57
C LEU A 21 -13.34 2.16 -0.92
N ASN A 22 -14.20 3.02 -0.35
CA ASN A 22 -15.39 2.58 0.37
C ASN A 22 -16.39 1.86 -0.55
N LYS A 23 -16.55 2.36 -1.79
CA LYS A 23 -17.40 1.69 -2.80
C LYS A 23 -16.89 0.28 -3.10
N LYS A 24 -15.59 0.13 -3.32
CA LYS A 24 -14.97 -1.15 -3.68
C LYS A 24 -14.95 -2.13 -2.52
N LEU A 25 -14.63 -1.68 -1.31
CA LEU A 25 -14.71 -2.51 -0.10
C LEU A 25 -16.12 -3.04 0.13
N ASN A 26 -17.14 -2.21 -0.09
CA ASN A 26 -18.53 -2.66 0.02
C ASN A 26 -18.86 -3.77 -0.98
N LYS A 27 -18.44 -3.65 -2.24
CA LYS A 27 -18.65 -4.70 -3.24
C LYS A 27 -17.94 -6.01 -2.91
N ILE A 28 -16.72 -5.94 -2.36
CA ILE A 28 -16.00 -7.12 -1.90
C ILE A 28 -16.77 -7.80 -0.76
N ARG A 29 -17.20 -7.03 0.25
CA ARG A 29 -17.93 -7.54 1.42
C ARG A 29 -19.30 -8.11 1.09
N THR A 30 -19.97 -7.59 0.06
CA THR A 30 -21.29 -8.07 -0.40
C THR A 30 -21.20 -9.14 -1.49
N ASN A 31 -20.01 -9.70 -1.73
CA ASN A 31 -19.75 -10.72 -2.74
C ASN A 31 -20.20 -10.31 -4.16
N SER A 32 -20.10 -9.01 -4.47
CA SER A 32 -20.42 -8.44 -5.79
C SER A 32 -19.18 -7.89 -6.50
N TYR A 33 -18.00 -8.30 -6.05
CA TYR A 33 -16.70 -7.93 -6.61
C TYR A 33 -16.57 -8.31 -8.08
N LYS A 34 -15.98 -7.40 -8.85
CA LYS A 34 -15.46 -7.63 -10.20
C LYS A 34 -14.03 -7.13 -10.28
N SER A 35 -13.25 -7.57 -11.24
CA SER A 35 -11.85 -7.13 -11.42
C SER A 35 -11.70 -5.60 -11.56
N THR A 36 -12.73 -4.90 -12.05
CA THR A 36 -12.80 -3.43 -12.06
C THR A 36 -12.89 -2.81 -10.66
N ASP A 37 -13.24 -3.60 -9.66
CA ASP A 37 -13.32 -3.17 -8.26
C ASP A 37 -12.02 -3.42 -7.48
N PHE A 38 -10.97 -3.93 -8.14
CA PHE A 38 -9.67 -4.09 -7.53
C PHE A 38 -9.12 -2.74 -7.06
N ILE A 39 -8.61 -2.71 -5.82
CA ILE A 39 -8.12 -1.49 -5.17
C ILE A 39 -6.64 -1.33 -5.48
N ILE A 40 -6.25 -0.16 -5.98
CA ILE A 40 -4.83 0.20 -6.18
C ILE A 40 -4.50 1.37 -5.26
N ALA A 41 -3.42 1.23 -4.50
CA ALA A 41 -2.87 2.26 -3.64
C ALA A 41 -1.43 2.58 -4.03
N ASP A 42 -1.10 3.86 -4.04
CA ASP A 42 0.27 4.35 -4.15
C ASP A 42 0.81 4.65 -2.74
N ALA A 43 1.91 4.00 -2.38
CA ALA A 43 2.53 4.11 -1.06
C ALA A 43 3.75 5.03 -1.13
N LYS A 44 3.58 6.26 -0.71
CA LYS A 44 4.63 7.29 -0.59
C LYS A 44 4.88 7.69 0.87
N ASP A 45 5.03 6.68 1.71
CA ASP A 45 5.35 6.79 3.14
C ASP A 45 6.82 6.43 3.43
N GLY A 46 7.66 6.49 2.39
CA GLY A 46 9.04 5.98 2.42
C GLY A 46 9.97 6.69 3.39
N GLU A 47 9.63 7.91 3.88
CA GLU A 47 10.42 8.63 4.88
C GLU A 47 10.52 7.86 6.19
N MET A 48 9.47 7.12 6.54
CA MET A 48 9.41 6.33 7.77
C MET A 48 10.45 5.19 7.76
N GLY A 49 10.66 4.54 6.61
CA GLY A 49 11.61 3.43 6.50
C GLY A 49 12.98 3.83 5.95
N GLY A 50 13.05 4.81 5.04
CA GLY A 50 14.27 5.16 4.27
C GLY A 50 14.83 6.57 4.53
N GLY A 51 14.15 7.38 5.34
CA GLY A 51 14.57 8.76 5.64
C GLY A 51 14.69 9.62 4.38
N ALA A 52 15.75 10.39 4.27
CA ALA A 52 15.98 11.33 3.16
C ALA A 52 16.09 10.69 1.76
N GLN A 53 16.15 9.36 1.66
CA GLN A 53 16.19 8.62 0.39
C GLN A 53 14.79 8.40 -0.20
N ALA A 54 13.74 8.61 0.59
CA ALA A 54 12.35 8.32 0.23
C ALA A 54 11.90 8.89 -1.13
N PRO A 55 12.30 10.12 -1.55
CA PRO A 55 11.90 10.66 -2.85
C PRO A 55 12.47 9.92 -4.06
N GLY A 56 13.39 8.99 -3.85
CA GLY A 56 14.08 8.28 -4.91
C GLY A 56 15.28 9.02 -5.51
N PRO A 57 16.13 8.35 -6.29
CA PRO A 57 17.34 8.93 -6.87
C PRO A 57 17.04 9.98 -7.93
N LYS A 58 17.96 10.93 -8.11
CA LYS A 58 17.99 11.80 -9.28
C LYS A 58 18.57 11.07 -10.48
N LYS A 59 18.02 11.27 -11.67
CA LYS A 59 18.57 10.71 -12.92
C LYS A 59 20.04 11.14 -13.10
N GLY A 60 20.91 10.19 -13.45
CA GLY A 60 22.32 10.45 -13.80
C GLY A 60 23.27 10.80 -12.66
N LYS A 61 22.82 10.71 -11.39
CA LYS A 61 23.65 11.00 -10.21
C LYS A 61 23.47 9.92 -9.14
N ASN A 62 24.41 9.00 -9.08
CA ASN A 62 24.35 7.83 -8.19
C ASN A 62 24.33 8.11 -6.67
N SER A 63 24.46 9.35 -6.22
CA SER A 63 24.55 9.70 -4.79
C SER A 63 23.60 10.81 -4.34
N SER A 64 22.70 11.27 -5.21
CA SER A 64 21.75 12.34 -4.86
C SER A 64 20.29 11.92 -5.05
N TYR A 65 19.46 12.37 -4.14
CA TYR A 65 18.02 12.09 -4.12
C TYR A 65 17.22 13.32 -4.58
N LYS A 66 15.99 13.08 -5.05
CA LYS A 66 15.03 14.16 -5.33
C LYS A 66 14.74 14.93 -4.04
N SER A 67 14.27 16.16 -4.17
CA SER A 67 13.85 16.96 -3.02
C SER A 67 12.52 16.46 -2.45
N TYR A 68 12.24 16.82 -1.21
CA TYR A 68 10.95 16.57 -0.58
C TYR A 68 9.81 17.28 -1.36
N THR A 69 10.06 18.49 -1.89
CA THR A 69 9.10 19.21 -2.75
C THR A 69 8.72 18.38 -3.99
N ALA A 70 9.71 17.75 -4.64
CA ALA A 70 9.46 16.89 -5.79
C ALA A 70 8.69 15.61 -5.39
N TYR A 71 8.89 15.13 -4.16
CA TYR A 71 8.14 13.98 -3.63
C TYR A 71 6.67 14.33 -3.38
N LEU A 72 6.39 15.48 -2.77
CA LEU A 72 5.04 16.00 -2.61
C LEU A 72 4.35 16.26 -3.96
N GLN A 73 5.10 16.76 -4.96
CA GLN A 73 4.56 16.98 -6.29
C GLN A 73 4.11 15.67 -6.94
N ALA A 74 4.90 14.60 -6.83
CA ALA A 74 4.53 13.28 -7.31
C ALA A 74 3.28 12.70 -6.61
N MET A 75 3.05 13.05 -5.34
CA MET A 75 1.80 12.70 -4.64
C MET A 75 0.61 13.47 -5.19
N ARG A 76 0.73 14.79 -5.42
CA ARG A 76 -0.33 15.63 -6.01
C ARG A 76 -0.76 15.09 -7.37
N GLU A 77 0.19 14.88 -8.27
CA GLU A 77 -0.04 14.35 -9.61
C GLU A 77 -0.80 13.00 -9.58
N MET A 78 -0.40 12.10 -8.67
CA MET A 78 -1.07 10.82 -8.53
C MET A 78 -2.50 10.97 -7.99
N VAL A 79 -2.75 11.85 -7.04
CA VAL A 79 -4.10 12.13 -6.53
C VAL A 79 -4.97 12.78 -7.61
N GLU A 80 -4.43 13.72 -8.37
CA GLU A 80 -5.11 14.40 -9.48
C GLU A 80 -5.47 13.44 -10.61
N SER A 81 -4.61 12.45 -10.89
CA SER A 81 -4.86 11.44 -11.91
C SER A 81 -6.10 10.57 -11.62
N ARG A 82 -6.50 10.46 -10.35
CA ARG A 82 -7.60 9.60 -9.87
C ARG A 82 -7.43 8.11 -10.22
N LEU A 83 -6.22 7.70 -10.60
CA LEU A 83 -5.92 6.33 -10.96
C LEU A 83 -5.74 5.41 -9.74
N VAL A 84 -5.50 5.95 -8.56
CA VAL A 84 -5.41 5.20 -7.31
C VAL A 84 -6.65 5.39 -6.45
N ASP A 85 -6.94 4.41 -5.61
CA ASP A 85 -8.03 4.47 -4.63
C ASP A 85 -7.56 5.03 -3.28
N VAL A 86 -6.27 4.81 -2.98
CA VAL A 86 -5.62 5.26 -1.73
C VAL A 86 -4.27 5.87 -2.06
N MET A 87 -3.97 7.00 -1.43
CA MET A 87 -2.64 7.58 -1.32
C MET A 87 -2.16 7.42 0.11
N LEU A 88 -1.18 6.54 0.33
CA LEU A 88 -0.55 6.32 1.63
C LEU A 88 0.69 7.21 1.76
N MET A 89 0.79 7.94 2.86
CA MET A 89 1.83 8.96 3.09
C MET A 89 2.35 8.91 4.53
N SER A 90 3.44 9.62 4.81
CA SER A 90 3.76 10.00 6.18
C SER A 90 2.72 10.99 6.71
N VAL A 91 2.60 11.11 8.04
CA VAL A 91 1.67 12.07 8.66
C VAL A 91 1.96 13.49 8.21
N TYR A 92 3.24 13.86 8.12
CA TYR A 92 3.64 15.21 7.72
C TYR A 92 3.31 15.51 6.24
N SER A 93 3.54 14.56 5.34
CA SER A 93 3.14 14.72 3.93
C SER A 93 1.62 14.85 3.80
N ALA A 94 0.86 14.06 4.56
CA ALA A 94 -0.60 14.09 4.54
C ALA A 94 -1.14 15.43 5.04
N GLU A 95 -0.57 15.99 6.11
CA GLU A 95 -0.95 17.29 6.66
C GLU A 95 -0.80 18.41 5.62
N ILE A 96 0.34 18.45 4.91
CA ILE A 96 0.58 19.45 3.86
C ILE A 96 -0.48 19.33 2.75
N LEU A 97 -0.68 18.12 2.21
CA LEU A 97 -1.63 17.90 1.10
C LEU A 97 -3.10 18.08 1.54
N PHE A 98 -3.41 17.83 2.80
CA PHE A 98 -4.73 18.11 3.37
C PHE A 98 -5.01 19.61 3.41
N HIS A 99 -4.07 20.42 3.91
CA HIS A 99 -4.21 21.89 3.96
C HIS A 99 -4.25 22.53 2.57
N GLU A 100 -3.62 21.92 1.58
CA GLU A 100 -3.74 22.31 0.17
C GLU A 100 -5.08 21.91 -0.47
N GLY A 101 -5.90 21.13 0.21
CA GLY A 101 -7.21 20.68 -0.29
C GLY A 101 -7.15 19.57 -1.34
N CYS A 102 -6.02 18.87 -1.50
CA CYS A 102 -5.83 17.85 -2.55
C CYS A 102 -6.88 16.73 -2.51
N PHE A 103 -7.41 16.41 -1.34
CA PHE A 103 -8.38 15.32 -1.16
C PHE A 103 -9.83 15.76 -1.10
N SER A 104 -10.12 17.08 -1.05
CA SER A 104 -11.46 17.62 -0.81
C SER A 104 -12.45 17.29 -1.92
N LYS A 105 -12.01 17.26 -3.18
CA LYS A 105 -12.80 16.94 -4.38
C LYS A 105 -12.27 15.71 -5.13
N SER A 106 -11.54 14.83 -4.43
CA SER A 106 -10.95 13.63 -5.01
C SER A 106 -11.65 12.36 -4.50
N PRO A 107 -11.88 11.35 -5.36
CA PRO A 107 -12.33 10.03 -4.92
C PRO A 107 -11.23 9.25 -4.18
N VAL A 108 -9.99 9.71 -4.21
CA VAL A 108 -8.84 9.07 -3.57
C VAL A 108 -8.92 9.26 -2.07
N THR A 109 -8.68 8.19 -1.31
CA THR A 109 -8.62 8.21 0.16
C THR A 109 -7.21 8.57 0.60
N ALA A 110 -7.07 9.57 1.47
CA ALA A 110 -5.82 9.83 2.20
C ALA A 110 -5.63 8.76 3.27
N ALA A 111 -4.44 8.15 3.29
CA ALA A 111 -4.02 7.23 4.34
C ALA A 111 -2.65 7.62 4.87
N VAL A 112 -2.37 7.32 6.13
CA VAL A 112 -1.10 7.65 6.78
C VAL A 112 -0.49 6.43 7.47
N ARG A 113 0.84 6.33 7.44
CA ARG A 113 1.57 5.35 8.24
C ARG A 113 1.57 5.78 9.69
N LEU A 114 1.09 4.91 10.57
CA LEU A 114 0.94 5.22 12.01
C LEU A 114 2.08 4.67 12.86
N ASN A 115 2.67 3.55 12.45
CA ASN A 115 3.88 2.98 13.04
C ASN A 115 4.82 2.44 11.98
N ASP A 116 5.95 1.94 12.41
CA ASP A 116 6.86 1.15 11.60
C ASP A 116 7.50 0.04 12.42
N THR A 117 8.27 -0.83 11.76
CA THR A 117 9.03 -1.92 12.35
C THR A 117 10.51 -1.77 12.03
N THR A 118 11.40 -2.02 13.00
CA THR A 118 12.81 -1.68 12.88
C THR A 118 13.57 -2.49 11.82
N ASP A 119 13.13 -3.71 11.52
CA ASP A 119 13.71 -4.59 10.51
C ASP A 119 13.52 -4.09 9.06
N ILE A 120 12.57 -3.18 8.83
CA ILE A 120 12.31 -2.59 7.51
C ILE A 120 13.10 -1.30 7.28
N TRP A 121 13.76 -0.76 8.28
CA TRP A 121 14.52 0.48 8.15
C TRP A 121 15.71 0.32 7.20
N GLY A 122 15.61 0.98 6.05
CA GLY A 122 16.65 1.05 5.03
C GLY A 122 17.54 2.28 5.16
N LEU A 123 17.90 2.68 6.37
CA LEU A 123 18.75 3.85 6.62
C LEU A 123 20.18 3.56 6.18
N ARG A 124 20.84 4.55 5.60
CA ARG A 124 22.21 4.42 5.09
C ARG A 124 23.20 4.05 6.20
N GLY A 125 23.85 2.91 6.06
CA GLY A 125 24.83 2.38 7.02
C GLY A 125 24.20 1.72 8.26
N SER A 126 22.87 1.57 8.31
CA SER A 126 22.21 0.83 9.39
C SER A 126 22.27 -0.69 9.16
N ASN A 127 22.13 -1.43 10.24
CA ASN A 127 22.05 -2.89 10.26
C ASN A 127 20.80 -3.38 11.02
N TYR A 128 19.76 -2.56 11.13
CA TYR A 128 18.54 -2.92 11.87
C TYR A 128 17.86 -4.18 11.36
N ASN A 129 17.95 -4.43 10.06
CA ASN A 129 17.44 -5.65 9.42
C ASN A 129 18.21 -6.94 9.77
N SER A 130 19.28 -6.85 10.57
CA SER A 130 20.01 -8.00 11.11
C SER A 130 19.52 -8.43 12.50
N PHE A 131 18.49 -7.76 13.04
CA PHE A 131 17.96 -8.02 14.37
C PHE A 131 16.46 -8.33 14.29
N PRO A 132 15.90 -9.07 15.28
CA PRO A 132 14.46 -9.24 15.41
C PRO A 132 13.73 -7.90 15.44
N SER A 133 12.58 -7.86 14.79
CA SER A 133 11.77 -6.66 14.67
C SER A 133 11.33 -6.11 16.02
N LYS A 134 11.25 -4.78 16.09
CA LYS A 134 10.56 -4.05 17.15
C LYS A 134 9.65 -3.02 16.53
N ASN A 135 8.43 -2.94 17.05
CA ASN A 135 7.51 -1.88 16.68
C ASN A 135 7.88 -0.56 17.34
N PHE A 136 7.70 0.53 16.61
CA PHE A 136 7.79 1.87 17.17
C PHE A 136 6.75 2.78 16.52
N ARG A 137 6.43 3.88 17.19
CA ARG A 137 5.48 4.85 16.69
C ARG A 137 5.86 6.27 17.13
N THR A 138 5.86 7.18 16.16
CA THR A 138 6.01 8.63 16.40
C THR A 138 4.73 9.39 16.08
N ALA A 139 3.78 8.78 15.37
CA ALA A 139 2.50 9.39 15.03
C ALA A 139 1.56 9.47 16.23
N SER A 140 0.85 10.59 16.38
CA SER A 140 -0.24 10.78 17.33
C SER A 140 -1.59 10.58 16.67
N LEU A 141 -2.35 9.55 17.06
CA LEU A 141 -3.62 9.20 16.41
C LEU A 141 -4.65 10.34 16.52
N ARG A 142 -4.69 11.00 17.66
CA ARG A 142 -5.57 12.15 17.85
C ARG A 142 -5.33 13.27 16.83
N ARG A 143 -4.06 13.53 16.47
CA ARG A 143 -3.71 14.53 15.45
C ARG A 143 -3.96 14.04 14.05
N VAL A 144 -3.75 12.76 13.81
CA VAL A 144 -4.01 12.13 12.51
C VAL A 144 -5.48 12.22 12.13
N LYS A 145 -6.41 12.06 13.09
CA LYS A 145 -7.86 12.13 12.81
C LYS A 145 -8.30 13.46 12.19
N GLU A 146 -7.56 14.54 12.43
CA GLU A 146 -7.84 15.86 11.85
C GLU A 146 -7.55 15.92 10.34
N ILE A 147 -6.69 15.02 9.82
CA ILE A 147 -6.17 15.07 8.44
C ILE A 147 -6.43 13.82 7.60
N ALA A 148 -6.70 12.67 8.24
CA ALA A 148 -6.96 11.41 7.56
C ALA A 148 -7.86 10.50 8.39
N ASP A 149 -8.70 9.70 7.72
CA ASP A 149 -9.57 8.71 8.37
C ASP A 149 -9.02 7.27 8.31
N LEU A 150 -7.92 7.06 7.59
CA LEU A 150 -7.33 5.74 7.36
C LEU A 150 -5.86 5.73 7.78
N GLY A 151 -5.50 4.74 8.58
CA GLY A 151 -4.13 4.52 9.01
C GLY A 151 -3.57 3.18 8.58
N LEU A 152 -2.24 3.09 8.53
CA LEU A 152 -1.50 1.84 8.37
C LEU A 152 -0.82 1.50 9.68
N TYR A 153 -1.03 0.28 10.18
CA TYR A 153 -0.23 -0.31 11.25
C TYR A 153 0.55 -1.50 10.71
N SER A 154 1.83 -1.60 11.05
CA SER A 154 2.74 -2.64 10.57
C SER A 154 3.23 -3.50 11.72
N ILE A 155 3.41 -4.81 11.46
CA ILE A 155 3.93 -5.80 12.39
C ILE A 155 4.81 -6.81 11.63
N THR A 156 5.82 -7.34 12.30
CA THR A 156 6.64 -8.46 11.82
C THR A 156 6.71 -9.53 12.90
N PHE A 157 6.48 -10.78 12.54
CA PHE A 157 6.64 -11.92 13.43
C PHE A 157 8.03 -12.52 13.24
N SER A 158 8.78 -12.68 14.32
CA SER A 158 10.19 -13.09 14.32
C SER A 158 10.41 -14.51 14.84
N ASN A 159 9.35 -15.26 15.12
CA ASN A 159 9.42 -16.57 15.80
C ASN A 159 10.23 -16.50 17.11
N ASN A 160 10.18 -15.35 17.76
CA ASN A 160 10.81 -15.06 19.03
C ASN A 160 9.71 -14.67 20.02
N VAL A 161 9.51 -15.49 21.05
CA VAL A 161 8.38 -15.35 21.99
C VAL A 161 8.33 -13.95 22.60
N GLU A 162 9.45 -13.43 23.07
CA GLU A 162 9.47 -12.10 23.71
C GLU A 162 9.11 -10.99 22.73
N LYS A 163 9.66 -11.04 21.50
CA LYS A 163 9.45 -10.02 20.48
C LYS A 163 8.06 -10.10 19.88
N ASP A 164 7.56 -11.31 19.66
CA ASP A 164 6.23 -11.49 19.11
C ASP A 164 5.14 -11.10 20.11
N VAL A 165 5.34 -11.40 21.42
CA VAL A 165 4.44 -10.93 22.48
C VAL A 165 4.48 -9.40 22.64
N GLU A 166 5.67 -8.77 22.61
CA GLU A 166 5.82 -7.29 22.60
C GLU A 166 5.07 -6.67 21.41
N SER A 167 5.19 -7.26 20.22
CA SER A 167 4.52 -6.80 18.99
C SER A 167 3.00 -6.95 19.05
N LEU A 168 2.50 -8.06 19.59
CA LEU A 168 1.08 -8.30 19.76
C LEU A 168 0.45 -7.39 20.81
N GLN A 169 1.17 -7.10 21.91
CA GLN A 169 0.72 -6.12 22.90
C GLN A 169 0.62 -4.73 22.28
N GLY A 170 1.63 -4.33 21.51
CA GLY A 170 1.62 -3.05 20.79
C GLY A 170 0.45 -2.94 19.79
N LEU A 171 0.08 -4.04 19.12
CA LEU A 171 -1.11 -4.06 18.26
C LEU A 171 -2.40 -3.91 19.06
N ASN A 172 -2.52 -4.58 20.21
CA ASN A 172 -3.69 -4.46 21.07
C ASN A 172 -3.87 -3.03 21.61
N ASP A 173 -2.79 -2.43 22.11
CA ASP A 173 -2.80 -1.04 22.58
C ASP A 173 -3.18 -0.06 21.45
N PHE A 174 -2.66 -0.31 20.24
CA PHE A 174 -3.00 0.47 19.06
C PHE A 174 -4.50 0.34 18.68
N GLN A 175 -5.06 -0.87 18.70
CA GLN A 175 -6.48 -1.10 18.39
C GLN A 175 -7.38 -0.33 19.37
N ASN A 176 -7.07 -0.34 20.67
CA ASN A 176 -7.80 0.43 21.66
C ASN A 176 -7.73 1.94 21.38
N GLU A 177 -6.55 2.45 21.00
CA GLU A 177 -6.39 3.89 20.68
C GLU A 177 -7.08 4.26 19.37
N VAL A 178 -7.08 3.40 18.35
CA VAL A 178 -7.80 3.59 17.08
C VAL A 178 -9.30 3.69 17.33
N ALA A 179 -9.86 2.80 18.15
CA ALA A 179 -11.27 2.83 18.52
C ALA A 179 -11.67 4.13 19.24
N GLN A 180 -10.83 4.60 20.19
CA GLN A 180 -11.05 5.84 20.90
C GLN A 180 -11.02 7.09 20.01
N ASN A 181 -10.27 7.07 18.92
CA ASN A 181 -10.14 8.19 17.97
C ASN A 181 -11.01 8.02 16.72
N GLU A 182 -11.88 7.00 16.64
CA GLU A 182 -12.76 6.75 15.50
C GLU A 182 -12.02 6.66 14.15
N LEU A 183 -10.79 6.11 14.17
CA LEU A 183 -10.00 5.88 12.97
C LEU A 183 -10.30 4.51 12.38
N SER A 184 -10.15 4.38 11.07
CA SER A 184 -10.03 3.08 10.42
C SER A 184 -8.56 2.76 10.16
N TYR A 185 -8.23 1.48 10.07
CA TYR A 185 -6.87 1.09 9.73
C TYR A 185 -6.82 -0.14 8.82
N PHE A 186 -5.68 -0.36 8.21
CA PHE A 186 -5.29 -1.60 7.57
C PHE A 186 -3.98 -2.12 8.19
N LEU A 187 -3.82 -3.43 8.20
CA LEU A 187 -2.71 -4.09 8.86
C LEU A 187 -1.69 -4.58 7.84
N GLU A 188 -0.46 -4.11 7.95
CA GLU A 188 0.68 -4.62 7.19
C GLU A 188 1.42 -5.68 7.99
N VAL A 189 1.63 -6.85 7.39
CA VAL A 189 2.44 -7.90 7.97
C VAL A 189 3.61 -8.17 7.03
N PHE A 190 4.82 -7.88 7.51
CA PHE A 190 6.04 -8.12 6.77
C PHE A 190 6.53 -9.55 6.96
N ASN A 191 7.18 -10.10 5.94
CA ASN A 191 8.05 -11.23 6.13
C ASN A 191 9.29 -10.79 6.92
N PRO A 192 9.78 -11.60 7.87
CA PRO A 192 10.98 -11.28 8.62
C PRO A 192 12.19 -11.14 7.69
N GLN A 193 13.09 -10.21 8.02
CA GLN A 193 14.29 -9.96 7.24
C GLN A 193 15.49 -10.84 7.70
N ILE A 194 15.35 -11.49 8.84
CA ILE A 194 16.33 -12.43 9.40
C ILE A 194 15.85 -13.87 9.23
N ASP A 195 16.77 -14.81 9.32
CA ASP A 195 16.43 -16.23 9.49
C ASP A 195 15.77 -16.43 10.88
N ILE A 196 14.54 -16.86 10.89
CA ILE A 196 13.75 -17.11 12.10
C ILE A 196 13.68 -18.60 12.46
N GLY A 197 14.47 -19.45 11.80
CA GLY A 197 14.47 -20.90 12.03
C GLY A 197 13.24 -21.64 11.51
N VAL A 198 12.43 -21.00 10.67
CA VAL A 198 11.30 -21.62 9.96
C VAL A 198 11.76 -22.01 8.56
N ASP A 199 11.52 -23.26 8.15
CA ASP A 199 11.82 -23.72 6.79
C ASP A 199 11.22 -22.77 5.75
N VAL A 200 12.00 -22.42 4.72
CA VAL A 200 11.63 -21.44 3.69
C VAL A 200 10.31 -21.80 2.97
N LYS A 201 10.04 -23.10 2.80
CA LYS A 201 8.78 -23.57 2.19
C LYS A 201 7.57 -23.47 3.13
N LYS A 202 7.81 -23.43 4.44
CA LYS A 202 6.76 -23.28 5.46
C LYS A 202 6.54 -21.83 5.85
N LEU A 203 7.49 -20.95 5.59
CA LEU A 203 7.41 -19.53 5.96
C LEU A 203 6.12 -18.84 5.48
N PRO A 204 5.65 -19.03 4.22
CA PRO A 204 4.39 -18.44 3.76
C PRO A 204 3.19 -18.80 4.63
N PHE A 205 3.07 -20.08 5.00
CA PHE A 205 1.98 -20.60 5.80
C PHE A 205 2.12 -20.21 7.29
N TYR A 206 3.35 -20.16 7.81
CA TYR A 206 3.63 -19.62 9.14
C TYR A 206 3.14 -18.17 9.27
N ILE A 207 3.36 -17.33 8.26
CA ILE A 207 2.86 -15.96 8.25
C ILE A 207 1.33 -15.92 8.21
N ASN A 208 0.69 -16.78 7.42
CA ASN A 208 -0.77 -16.90 7.40
C ASN A 208 -1.32 -17.28 8.79
N ASP A 209 -0.73 -18.26 9.44
CA ASP A 209 -1.11 -18.67 10.80
C ASP A 209 -0.95 -17.52 11.80
N CYS A 210 0.15 -16.77 11.73
CA CYS A 210 0.39 -15.61 12.58
C CYS A 210 -0.67 -14.51 12.35
N ILE A 211 -1.05 -14.24 11.10
CA ILE A 211 -2.08 -13.26 10.75
C ILE A 211 -3.42 -13.67 11.32
N VAL A 212 -3.84 -14.89 11.05
CA VAL A 212 -5.14 -15.42 11.53
C VAL A 212 -5.18 -15.40 13.05
N ARG A 213 -4.12 -15.87 13.71
CA ARG A 213 -4.00 -15.90 15.17
C ARG A 213 -4.08 -14.49 15.77
N CYS A 214 -3.37 -13.50 15.24
CA CYS A 214 -3.35 -12.15 15.82
C CYS A 214 -4.72 -11.45 15.69
N LEU A 215 -5.52 -11.80 14.68
CA LEU A 215 -6.85 -11.24 14.46
C LEU A 215 -7.99 -12.03 15.13
N ALA A 216 -7.72 -13.24 15.62
CA ALA A 216 -8.74 -14.09 16.25
C ALA A 216 -9.27 -13.50 17.57
N GLY A 217 -8.50 -12.68 18.26
CA GLY A 217 -8.90 -11.99 19.48
C GLY A 217 -9.66 -10.68 19.25
N SER A 218 -9.77 -10.20 18.01
CA SER A 218 -10.40 -8.92 17.70
C SER A 218 -11.85 -9.11 17.25
N VAL A 219 -12.76 -8.30 17.80
CA VAL A 219 -14.14 -8.22 17.31
C VAL A 219 -14.18 -7.50 15.96
N SER A 220 -15.27 -7.64 15.22
CA SER A 220 -15.37 -7.09 13.85
C SER A 220 -15.12 -5.58 13.76
N ALA A 221 -15.47 -4.82 14.80
CA ALA A 221 -15.27 -3.38 14.84
C ALA A 221 -13.78 -2.98 14.95
N ASP A 222 -12.96 -3.83 15.57
CA ASP A 222 -11.54 -3.56 15.82
C ASP A 222 -10.62 -4.19 14.75
N ARG A 223 -11.20 -4.91 13.77
CA ARG A 223 -10.44 -5.53 12.70
C ARG A 223 -10.00 -4.52 11.64
N PRO A 224 -8.83 -4.75 10.99
CA PRO A 224 -8.40 -3.93 9.87
C PRO A 224 -9.39 -4.01 8.71
N LEU A 225 -9.53 -2.92 7.95
CA LEU A 225 -10.37 -2.89 6.75
C LEU A 225 -9.90 -3.89 5.69
N PHE A 226 -8.59 -4.09 5.59
CA PHE A 226 -7.90 -5.05 4.73
C PHE A 226 -6.47 -5.28 5.23
N LEU A 227 -5.83 -6.31 4.72
CA LEU A 227 -4.42 -6.62 4.98
C LEU A 227 -3.51 -6.03 3.89
N LYS A 228 -2.24 -5.86 4.23
CA LYS A 228 -1.14 -5.59 3.30
C LYS A 228 -0.01 -6.57 3.60
N VAL A 229 0.15 -7.60 2.78
CA VAL A 229 1.10 -8.70 3.00
C VAL A 229 2.02 -8.91 1.80
N GLN A 230 3.13 -9.60 2.00
CA GLN A 230 3.96 -10.01 0.88
C GLN A 230 3.25 -11.10 0.07
N TYR A 231 3.43 -11.06 -1.26
CA TYR A 231 3.00 -12.16 -2.11
C TYR A 231 4.00 -13.31 -1.97
N ASN A 232 3.60 -14.34 -1.28
CA ASN A 232 4.42 -15.52 -0.96
C ASN A 232 4.11 -16.74 -1.88
N GLY A 233 3.63 -16.47 -3.08
CA GLY A 233 3.24 -17.49 -4.05
C GLY A 233 1.73 -17.76 -4.03
N PRO A 234 1.26 -18.52 -5.05
CA PRO A 234 -0.17 -18.75 -5.28
C PRO A 234 -0.87 -19.48 -4.13
N GLU A 235 -0.29 -20.59 -3.66
CA GLU A 235 -0.91 -21.44 -2.63
C GLU A 235 -1.16 -20.69 -1.32
N ALA A 236 -0.16 -19.97 -0.81
CA ALA A 236 -0.31 -19.21 0.43
C ALA A 236 -1.27 -18.02 0.27
N MET A 237 -1.30 -17.41 -0.92
CA MET A 237 -2.26 -16.33 -1.21
C MET A 237 -3.69 -16.86 -1.24
N GLU A 238 -3.94 -17.98 -1.89
CA GLU A 238 -5.25 -18.61 -1.93
C GLU A 238 -5.72 -19.06 -0.56
N GLU A 239 -4.84 -19.67 0.24
CA GLU A 239 -5.15 -20.08 1.61
C GLU A 239 -5.64 -18.90 2.44
N LEU A 240 -4.86 -17.81 2.49
CA LEU A 240 -5.21 -16.62 3.27
C LEU A 240 -6.48 -15.94 2.77
N SER A 241 -6.64 -15.82 1.46
CA SER A 241 -7.80 -15.15 0.82
C SER A 241 -9.09 -15.92 0.99
N ASN A 242 -9.02 -17.27 1.05
CA ASN A 242 -10.16 -18.14 1.20
C ASN A 242 -10.50 -18.45 2.68
N TYR A 243 -9.68 -18.02 3.62
CA TYR A 243 -9.92 -18.26 5.04
C TYR A 243 -11.22 -17.62 5.55
N ASP A 244 -11.47 -16.36 5.19
CA ASP A 244 -12.71 -15.64 5.53
C ASP A 244 -13.04 -14.61 4.42
N PRO A 245 -13.49 -15.09 3.25
CA PRO A 245 -13.75 -14.23 2.10
C PRO A 245 -14.74 -13.12 2.42
N GLY A 246 -14.41 -11.90 2.02
CA GLY A 246 -15.25 -10.72 2.25
C GLY A 246 -15.08 -10.05 3.61
N ARG A 247 -14.59 -10.74 4.64
CA ARG A 247 -14.27 -10.13 5.95
C ARG A 247 -12.76 -10.00 6.18
N LEU A 248 -11.96 -10.95 5.69
CA LEU A 248 -10.51 -10.86 5.66
C LEU A 248 -10.06 -10.49 4.24
N ILE A 249 -10.11 -9.20 3.91
CA ILE A 249 -9.71 -8.71 2.58
C ILE A 249 -8.19 -8.65 2.50
N VAL A 250 -7.60 -9.44 1.59
CA VAL A 250 -6.15 -9.51 1.42
C VAL A 250 -5.70 -8.51 0.38
N GLY A 251 -4.67 -7.75 0.73
CA GLY A 251 -3.91 -6.89 -0.16
C GLY A 251 -2.43 -7.27 -0.16
N ILE A 252 -1.73 -6.90 -1.22
CA ILE A 252 -0.31 -7.19 -1.38
C ILE A 252 0.55 -5.93 -1.34
N LEU A 253 1.77 -6.07 -0.81
CA LEU A 253 2.83 -5.07 -0.91
C LEU A 253 3.70 -5.30 -2.15
N GLY A 254 4.40 -4.23 -2.60
CA GLY A 254 5.17 -4.28 -3.86
C GLY A 254 6.58 -4.84 -3.74
N SER A 255 7.13 -5.03 -2.54
CA SER A 255 8.55 -5.39 -2.32
C SER A 255 9.53 -4.42 -3.00
N GLY A 256 10.63 -4.90 -3.59
CA GLY A 256 11.59 -4.11 -4.35
C GLY A 256 11.03 -3.59 -5.68
N LYS A 257 11.81 -2.76 -6.40
CA LYS A 257 11.41 -2.27 -7.73
C LYS A 257 11.21 -3.44 -8.70
N GLY A 258 12.21 -4.30 -8.87
CA GLY A 258 12.21 -5.34 -9.90
C GLY A 258 12.13 -4.77 -11.31
N THR A 259 11.70 -5.60 -12.26
CA THR A 259 11.38 -5.20 -13.63
C THR A 259 9.94 -4.67 -13.72
N THR A 260 9.59 -4.02 -14.82
CA THR A 260 8.21 -3.62 -15.11
C THR A 260 7.32 -4.85 -15.25
N ARG A 261 7.87 -5.96 -15.80
CA ARG A 261 7.20 -7.25 -15.88
C ARG A 261 6.84 -7.79 -14.48
N ASP A 262 7.74 -7.70 -13.49
CA ASP A 262 7.44 -8.11 -12.11
C ASP A 262 6.25 -7.33 -11.54
N THR A 263 6.16 -6.04 -11.84
CA THR A 263 5.06 -5.20 -11.36
C THR A 263 3.72 -5.65 -11.90
N PHE A 264 3.63 -5.86 -13.22
CA PHE A 264 2.38 -6.24 -13.87
C PHE A 264 2.01 -7.71 -13.61
N GLU A 265 2.99 -8.61 -13.53
CA GLU A 265 2.72 -10.00 -13.19
C GLU A 265 2.27 -10.16 -11.74
N LEU A 266 2.88 -9.40 -10.80
CA LEU A 266 2.49 -9.43 -9.40
C LEU A 266 1.02 -9.00 -9.21
N VAL A 267 0.57 -7.92 -9.82
CA VAL A 267 -0.81 -7.47 -9.68
C VAL A 267 -1.80 -8.43 -10.35
N LYS A 268 -1.41 -9.06 -11.48
CA LYS A 268 -2.19 -10.09 -12.16
C LYS A 268 -2.37 -11.33 -11.29
N GLN A 269 -1.27 -11.88 -10.77
CA GLN A 269 -1.32 -13.07 -9.92
C GLN A 269 -2.04 -12.80 -8.61
N ALA A 270 -1.81 -11.64 -7.98
CA ALA A 270 -2.51 -11.28 -6.76
C ALA A 270 -4.04 -11.30 -6.93
N GLU A 271 -4.57 -10.68 -7.99
CA GLU A 271 -6.01 -10.72 -8.28
C GLU A 271 -6.50 -12.14 -8.54
N LYS A 272 -5.75 -12.89 -9.36
CA LYS A 272 -6.09 -14.29 -9.71
C LYS A 272 -6.22 -15.16 -8.47
N TYR A 273 -5.29 -15.04 -7.51
CA TYR A 273 -5.22 -15.87 -6.30
C TYR A 273 -5.91 -15.23 -5.07
N GLY A 274 -6.83 -14.30 -5.29
CA GLY A 274 -7.78 -13.86 -4.29
C GLY A 274 -7.46 -12.55 -3.56
N ALA A 275 -6.31 -11.92 -3.79
CA ALA A 275 -6.10 -10.56 -3.30
C ALA A 275 -7.05 -9.56 -3.98
N ARG A 276 -7.37 -8.48 -3.28
CA ARG A 276 -8.29 -7.44 -3.75
C ARG A 276 -7.69 -6.04 -3.69
N VAL A 277 -6.46 -5.92 -3.18
CA VAL A 277 -5.75 -4.65 -3.01
C VAL A 277 -4.28 -4.82 -3.42
N ALA A 278 -3.72 -3.84 -4.13
CA ALA A 278 -2.29 -3.69 -4.35
C ALA A 278 -1.82 -2.35 -3.78
N LEU A 279 -0.85 -2.38 -2.87
CA LEU A 279 -0.27 -1.19 -2.26
C LEU A 279 1.22 -1.14 -2.61
N PHE A 280 1.56 -0.44 -3.68
CA PHE A 280 2.92 -0.38 -4.21
C PHE A 280 3.56 0.98 -3.97
N GLY A 281 4.78 0.97 -3.43
CA GLY A 281 5.61 2.16 -3.28
C GLY A 281 6.69 2.22 -4.36
N ARG A 282 7.79 1.51 -4.15
CA ARG A 282 8.96 1.53 -5.06
C ARG A 282 8.65 1.10 -6.49
N LYS A 283 7.72 0.14 -6.68
CA LYS A 283 7.27 -0.31 -8.00
C LYS A 283 6.54 0.77 -8.81
N ILE A 284 6.00 1.80 -8.14
CA ILE A 284 5.38 2.96 -8.80
C ILE A 284 6.37 4.14 -8.82
N LEU A 285 6.88 4.52 -7.65
CA LEU A 285 7.72 5.72 -7.49
C LEU A 285 9.01 5.70 -8.31
N LEU A 286 9.63 4.52 -8.46
CA LEU A 286 10.94 4.36 -9.11
C LEU A 286 10.82 4.02 -10.61
N THR A 287 9.64 4.08 -11.20
CA THR A 287 9.46 3.94 -12.65
C THR A 287 9.71 5.26 -13.37
N GLU A 288 9.88 5.22 -14.67
CA GLU A 288 10.07 6.39 -15.53
C GLU A 288 8.80 7.24 -15.58
N SER A 289 7.62 6.59 -15.59
CA SER A 289 6.29 7.22 -15.59
C SER A 289 5.36 6.53 -14.59
N PRO A 290 5.30 7.01 -13.32
CA PRO A 290 4.42 6.46 -12.29
C PRO A 290 2.94 6.41 -12.70
N ILE A 291 2.46 7.45 -13.37
CA ILE A 291 1.06 7.54 -13.84
C ILE A 291 0.76 6.44 -14.86
N LYS A 292 1.62 6.28 -15.88
CA LYS A 292 1.45 5.24 -16.90
C LYS A 292 1.55 3.84 -16.32
N THR A 293 2.44 3.63 -15.35
CA THR A 293 2.55 2.36 -14.63
C THR A 293 1.22 1.99 -13.95
N VAL A 294 0.61 2.92 -13.20
CA VAL A 294 -0.66 2.66 -12.51
C VAL A 294 -1.82 2.46 -13.50
N GLU A 295 -1.85 3.21 -14.60
CA GLU A 295 -2.83 3.02 -15.67
C GLU A 295 -2.77 1.57 -16.21
N LEU A 296 -1.56 1.10 -16.53
CA LEU A 296 -1.36 -0.25 -17.06
C LEU A 296 -1.62 -1.33 -16.00
N MET A 297 -1.28 -1.11 -14.74
CA MET A 297 -1.68 -2.01 -13.64
C MET A 297 -3.21 -2.21 -13.61
N ARG A 298 -4.00 -1.15 -13.78
CA ARG A 298 -5.47 -1.26 -13.84
C ARG A 298 -5.92 -2.10 -15.01
N ARG A 299 -5.39 -1.87 -16.21
CA ARG A 299 -5.75 -2.63 -17.41
C ARG A 299 -5.41 -4.11 -17.29
N VAL A 300 -4.25 -4.43 -16.67
CA VAL A 300 -3.84 -5.82 -16.39
C VAL A 300 -4.81 -6.50 -15.42
N VAL A 301 -5.12 -5.85 -14.30
CA VAL A 301 -6.06 -6.40 -13.31
C VAL A 301 -7.46 -6.57 -13.89
N GLN A 302 -7.90 -5.64 -14.75
CA GLN A 302 -9.20 -5.70 -15.43
C GLN A 302 -9.25 -6.74 -16.55
N LYS A 303 -8.10 -7.42 -16.81
CA LYS A 303 -7.95 -8.46 -17.84
C LYS A 303 -8.13 -7.93 -19.27
N GLU A 304 -7.89 -6.62 -19.47
CA GLU A 304 -7.91 -5.98 -20.79
C GLU A 304 -6.64 -6.31 -21.58
N ILE A 305 -5.50 -6.44 -20.88
CA ILE A 305 -4.18 -6.76 -21.46
C ILE A 305 -3.44 -7.76 -20.57
N GLY A 306 -2.52 -8.50 -21.17
CA GLY A 306 -1.60 -9.38 -20.45
C GLY A 306 -0.44 -8.60 -19.81
N SER A 307 0.22 -9.19 -18.80
CA SER A 307 1.36 -8.55 -18.11
C SER A 307 2.57 -8.33 -19.03
N LYS A 308 2.78 -9.22 -20.03
CA LYS A 308 3.83 -9.06 -21.06
C LYS A 308 3.49 -7.89 -21.99
N GLU A 309 2.29 -7.90 -22.54
CA GLU A 309 1.78 -6.84 -23.41
C GLU A 309 1.82 -5.47 -22.73
N ALA A 310 1.54 -5.42 -21.41
CA ALA A 310 1.62 -4.17 -20.64
C ALA A 310 3.04 -3.59 -20.62
N VAL A 311 4.10 -4.43 -20.58
CA VAL A 311 5.50 -3.97 -20.68
C VAL A 311 5.76 -3.41 -22.09
N GLU A 312 5.32 -4.08 -23.13
CA GLU A 312 5.48 -3.63 -24.52
C GLU A 312 4.80 -2.25 -24.72
N ILE A 313 3.55 -2.11 -24.27
CA ILE A 313 2.82 -0.81 -24.30
C ILE A 313 3.53 0.26 -23.47
N TYR A 314 4.14 -0.10 -22.34
CA TYR A 314 4.88 0.85 -21.52
C TYR A 314 6.12 1.38 -22.24
N HIS A 315 6.89 0.50 -22.89
CA HIS A 315 8.07 0.88 -23.67
C HIS A 315 7.70 1.73 -24.90
N ASP A 316 6.63 1.39 -25.61
CA ASP A 316 6.11 2.20 -26.72
C ASP A 316 5.74 3.61 -26.24
N PHE A 317 5.07 3.72 -25.09
CA PHE A 317 4.76 5.00 -24.47
C PHE A 317 6.04 5.79 -24.14
N LEU A 318 7.04 5.16 -23.51
CA LEU A 318 8.31 5.83 -23.18
C LEU A 318 9.01 6.36 -24.44
N ASN A 319 9.04 5.58 -25.51
CA ASN A 319 9.63 5.95 -26.80
C ASN A 319 8.90 7.16 -27.42
N ASN A 320 7.57 7.15 -27.43
CA ASN A 320 6.74 8.25 -27.94
C ASN A 320 6.94 9.55 -27.16
N GLU A 321 7.07 9.46 -25.83
CA GLU A 321 7.34 10.59 -24.94
C GLU A 321 8.84 10.98 -24.89
N LYS A 322 9.71 10.28 -25.63
CA LYS A 322 11.17 10.46 -25.61
C LYS A 322 11.79 10.33 -24.21
N ILE A 323 11.22 9.44 -23.40
CA ILE A 323 11.72 9.11 -22.07
C ILE A 323 12.64 7.90 -22.21
N GLN A 324 13.91 8.05 -21.80
CA GLN A 324 14.87 6.94 -21.82
C GLN A 324 14.45 5.89 -20.78
N PRO A 325 14.20 4.62 -21.17
CA PRO A 325 13.92 3.55 -20.22
C PRO A 325 15.15 3.22 -19.36
N TYR A 326 14.92 2.69 -18.17
CA TYR A 326 16.00 2.23 -17.26
C TYR A 326 16.57 0.86 -17.65
N LEU A 327 15.74 0.01 -18.22
CA LEU A 327 16.08 -1.30 -18.76
C LEU A 327 15.68 -1.31 -20.25
N ASP A 328 16.36 -2.08 -21.07
CA ASP A 328 15.86 -2.32 -22.41
C ASP A 328 14.61 -3.25 -22.36
N LEU A 329 13.89 -3.37 -23.47
CA LEU A 329 12.65 -4.13 -23.52
C LEU A 329 12.85 -5.61 -23.16
N GLU A 330 13.94 -6.22 -23.65
CA GLU A 330 14.22 -7.63 -23.41
C GLU A 330 14.49 -7.90 -21.92
N GLU A 331 15.30 -7.05 -21.28
CA GLU A 331 15.57 -7.13 -19.85
C GLU A 331 14.32 -6.87 -19.00
N ASP A 332 13.50 -5.89 -19.40
CA ASP A 332 12.30 -5.49 -18.62
C ASP A 332 11.14 -6.49 -18.77
N LEU A 333 11.19 -7.37 -19.77
CA LEU A 333 10.29 -8.50 -19.97
C LEU A 333 10.59 -9.70 -19.05
N ILE A 334 11.75 -9.73 -18.40
CA ILE A 334 12.16 -10.84 -17.53
C ILE A 334 11.41 -10.75 -16.19
N ILE A 335 10.88 -11.88 -15.72
CA ILE A 335 10.41 -12.03 -14.34
C ILE A 335 11.63 -12.32 -13.47
N SER A 336 12.02 -11.34 -12.65
CA SER A 336 13.15 -11.44 -11.74
C SER A 336 12.75 -11.98 -10.36
N ASP A 337 11.53 -11.74 -9.92
CA ASP A 337 10.98 -12.19 -8.64
C ASP A 337 10.64 -13.69 -8.69
N SER A 338 11.31 -14.49 -7.86
CA SER A 338 11.12 -15.94 -7.84
C SER A 338 9.72 -16.35 -7.39
N SER A 339 9.06 -15.57 -6.53
CA SER A 339 7.71 -15.88 -6.05
C SER A 339 6.67 -15.85 -7.18
N LEU A 340 6.93 -15.07 -8.23
CA LEU A 340 6.03 -14.94 -9.39
C LEU A 340 6.20 -16.08 -10.41
N LYS A 341 7.34 -16.79 -10.38
CA LYS A 341 7.60 -17.89 -11.34
C LYS A 341 6.69 -19.09 -11.10
N HIS A 342 6.24 -19.30 -9.87
CA HIS A 342 5.36 -20.43 -9.51
C HIS A 342 3.89 -20.25 -9.98
N GLY A 343 3.48 -19.05 -10.31
CA GLY A 343 2.13 -18.74 -10.79
C GLY A 343 2.00 -18.60 -12.32
N LEU A 344 3.07 -18.85 -13.06
CA LEU A 344 3.05 -18.81 -14.53
C LEU A 344 2.32 -20.02 -15.10
N GLU A 345 1.35 -19.75 -15.95
CA GLU A 345 0.80 -20.76 -16.87
C GLU A 345 1.79 -20.87 -18.05
N TYR A 346 2.30 -22.08 -18.29
CA TYR A 346 3.13 -22.43 -19.44
C TYR A 346 2.23 -22.75 -20.64
#